data_a3ce8cba79c8ce5057e6d0c683ff3097
#
_entry.id   a3ce8cba79c8ce5057e6d0c683ff3097
#
_cell.length_a   1.000
_cell.length_b   1.000
_cell.length_c   1.000
_cell.angle_alpha   90.00
_cell.angle_beta   90.00
_cell.angle_gamma   90.00
#
_symmetry.space_group_name_H-M   'P 1'
#
loop_
_entity.id
_entity.type
_entity.pdbx_description
1 polymer ?
#
loop_
_entity_poly.entity_id
_entity_poly.type
_entity_poly.pdbx_seq_one_letter_code
_entity_poly.pdbx_strand_id
1 'polypeptide(L)'
;MRRQRFSREQIAEADQRDILGVARELNLKLEKRKNTYKVPGYGGLYITPMKNAFHCFSADMSRENNCGGGPIQLVMFIHQCTFIESVSYLLGIKGL
;
A
#
# COMPACT_ATOMS: atom_id res chain seq x y z
N MET A 1 -1.02 9.18 28.18
CA MET A 1 -1.27 8.28 27.09
C MET A 1 -0.13 8.24 26.11
N ARG A 2 0.28 7.07 25.79
CA ARG A 2 1.45 6.90 24.99
C ARG A 2 1.09 6.53 23.57
N ARG A 3 1.70 7.16 22.60
CA ARG A 3 1.46 6.82 21.23
C ARG A 3 2.39 5.75 20.79
N GLN A 4 1.89 4.86 19.96
CA GLN A 4 2.72 3.86 19.33
C GLN A 4 3.60 4.55 18.31
N ARG A 5 4.88 4.27 18.35
CA ARG A 5 5.82 4.83 17.39
C ARG A 5 6.72 3.76 16.87
N PHE A 6 7.09 3.90 15.63
CA PHE A 6 8.02 2.97 14.99
C PHE A 6 9.31 3.70 14.66
N SER A 7 10.43 2.99 14.77
CA SER A 7 11.70 3.56 14.40
C SER A 7 11.79 3.70 12.88
N ARG A 8 12.80 4.44 12.44
CA ARG A 8 13.02 4.58 11.01
C ARG A 8 13.30 3.24 10.37
N GLU A 9 14.03 2.38 11.07
CA GLU A 9 14.33 1.05 10.56
C GLU A 9 13.06 0.23 10.41
N GLN A 10 12.17 0.33 11.36
CA GLN A 10 10.92 -0.41 11.27
C GLN A 10 10.06 0.09 10.13
N ILE A 11 10.00 1.39 9.95
CA ILE A 11 9.23 1.96 8.86
C ILE A 11 9.83 1.56 7.52
N ALA A 12 11.15 1.59 7.42
CA ALA A 12 11.82 1.17 6.20
C ALA A 12 11.57 -0.29 5.91
N GLU A 13 11.61 -1.12 6.94
CA GLU A 13 11.35 -2.54 6.78
C GLU A 13 9.94 -2.78 6.24
N ALA A 14 8.96 -2.09 6.80
CA ALA A 14 7.59 -2.22 6.34
C ALA A 14 7.47 -1.78 4.89
N ASP A 15 8.15 -0.71 4.53
CA ASP A 15 8.02 -0.15 3.18
C ASP A 15 8.81 -0.94 2.16
N GLN A 16 9.66 -1.86 2.59
CA GLN A 16 10.41 -2.69 1.68
C GLN A 16 9.78 -4.04 1.45
N ARG A 17 8.63 -4.29 2.04
CA ARG A 17 7.95 -5.53 1.77
C ARG A 17 7.57 -5.59 0.30
N ASP A 18 7.54 -6.81 -0.25
CA ASP A 18 7.19 -6.99 -1.64
C ASP A 18 5.74 -6.58 -1.86
N ILE A 19 5.54 -5.57 -2.69
CA ILE A 19 4.21 -4.99 -2.84
C ILE A 19 3.22 -5.97 -3.46
N LEU A 20 3.68 -6.87 -4.32
CA LEU A 20 2.80 -7.89 -4.87
C LEU A 20 2.36 -8.86 -3.79
N GLY A 21 3.28 -9.24 -2.91
CA GLY A 21 2.93 -10.10 -1.79
C GLY A 21 1.92 -9.43 -0.88
N VAL A 22 2.13 -8.15 -0.62
CA VAL A 22 1.19 -7.40 0.21
C VAL A 22 -0.18 -7.35 -0.46
N ALA A 23 -0.21 -7.10 -1.77
CA ALA A 23 -1.49 -7.05 -2.47
C ALA A 23 -2.23 -8.36 -2.37
N ARG A 24 -1.51 -9.47 -2.43
CA ARG A 24 -2.14 -10.78 -2.28
C ARG A 24 -2.67 -10.99 -0.88
N GLU A 25 -1.93 -10.53 0.12
CA GLU A 25 -2.39 -10.60 1.50
C GLU A 25 -3.66 -9.81 1.70
N LEU A 26 -3.81 -8.72 0.95
CA LEU A 26 -5.00 -7.89 1.02
C LEU A 26 -6.15 -8.44 0.20
N ASN A 27 -5.93 -9.60 -0.44
CA ASN A 27 -6.95 -10.26 -1.26
C ASN A 27 -7.35 -9.43 -2.47
N LEU A 28 -6.40 -8.70 -3.01
CA LEU A 28 -6.67 -7.92 -4.21
C LEU A 28 -6.55 -8.81 -5.44
N LYS A 29 -7.44 -8.58 -6.39
CA LYS A 29 -7.31 -9.25 -7.67
C LYS A 29 -6.25 -8.54 -8.48
N LEU A 30 -5.44 -9.31 -9.17
CA LEU A 30 -4.34 -8.76 -9.92
C LEU A 30 -4.45 -9.20 -11.37
N GLU A 31 -4.53 -8.24 -12.27
CA GLU A 31 -4.55 -8.52 -13.70
C GLU A 31 -3.22 -8.09 -14.29
N LYS A 32 -2.48 -9.05 -14.76
CA LYS A 32 -1.16 -8.74 -15.27
C LYS A 32 -1.23 -7.92 -16.56
N ARG A 33 -0.48 -6.86 -16.59
CA ARG A 33 -0.23 -6.09 -17.79
C ARG A 33 1.24 -6.28 -18.12
N LYS A 34 1.79 -5.47 -18.98
CA LYS A 34 3.18 -5.68 -19.39
C LYS A 34 4.13 -5.67 -18.20
N ASN A 35 4.25 -4.53 -17.58
CA ASN A 35 5.18 -4.38 -16.45
C ASN A 35 4.46 -4.03 -15.18
N THR A 36 3.14 -4.12 -15.17
CA THR A 36 2.36 -3.71 -14.03
C THR A 36 1.23 -4.70 -13.83
N TYR A 37 0.52 -4.51 -12.72
CA TYR A 37 -0.68 -5.28 -12.43
C TYR A 37 -1.79 -4.31 -12.17
N LYS A 38 -2.91 -4.49 -12.87
CA LYS A 38 -4.09 -3.68 -12.61
C LYS A 38 -4.91 -4.34 -11.52
N VAL A 39 -5.46 -3.53 -10.63
CA VAL A 39 -6.33 -4.02 -9.57
C VAL A 39 -7.74 -3.55 -9.86
N PRO A 40 -8.61 -4.43 -10.37
CA PRO A 40 -9.98 -4.02 -10.69
C PRO A 40 -10.75 -3.60 -9.46
N GLY A 41 -11.67 -2.71 -9.64
CA GLY A 41 -12.54 -2.28 -8.56
C GLY A 41 -12.07 -1.06 -7.81
N TYR A 42 -10.91 -0.53 -8.18
CA TYR A 42 -10.35 0.64 -7.51
C TYR A 42 -10.08 1.77 -8.47
N GLY A 43 -10.82 1.81 -9.57
CA GLY A 43 -10.74 2.95 -10.50
C GLY A 43 -9.49 2.92 -11.32
N GLY A 44 -8.50 2.76 -11.29
CA GLY A 44 -7.30 2.76 -12.09
C GLY A 44 -6.08 2.52 -11.23
N LEU A 45 -6.22 1.59 -10.31
CA LEU A 45 -5.11 1.27 -9.42
C LEU A 45 -4.17 0.29 -10.11
N TYR A 46 -2.89 0.66 -10.18
CA TYR A 46 -1.86 -0.15 -10.80
C TYR A 46 -0.71 -0.36 -9.85
N ILE A 47 -0.19 -1.57 -9.83
CA ILE A 47 0.97 -1.91 -9.01
C ILE A 47 2.14 -2.15 -9.94
N THR A 48 3.28 -1.53 -9.63
CA THR A 48 4.50 -1.66 -10.41
C THR A 48 5.55 -2.38 -9.56
N PRO A 49 5.67 -3.70 -9.72
CA PRO A 49 6.59 -4.46 -8.86
C PRO A 49 8.04 -4.02 -8.96
N MET A 50 8.46 -3.62 -10.13
CA MET A 50 9.84 -3.19 -10.31
C MET A 50 10.20 -2.03 -9.42
N LYS A 51 9.26 -1.16 -9.17
CA LYS A 51 9.47 -0.01 -8.30
C LYS A 51 8.98 -0.26 -6.89
N ASN A 52 8.38 -1.42 -6.66
CA ASN A 52 7.75 -1.75 -5.38
C ASN A 52 6.78 -0.66 -4.97
N ALA A 53 5.99 -0.21 -5.91
CA ALA A 53 5.12 0.93 -5.71
C ALA A 53 3.80 0.73 -6.45
N PHE A 54 2.85 1.59 -6.13
CA PHE A 54 1.58 1.59 -6.84
C PHE A 54 1.17 3.03 -7.11
N HIS A 55 0.21 3.20 -7.99
CA HIS A 55 -0.42 4.49 -8.12
C HIS A 55 -1.79 4.31 -8.74
N CYS A 56 -2.63 5.30 -8.56
CA CYS A 56 -3.96 5.26 -9.09
C CYS A 56 -4.19 6.40 -10.05
N PHE A 57 -4.90 6.08 -11.10
CA PHE A 57 -5.43 7.07 -12.01
C PHE A 57 -6.93 7.03 -11.85
N SER A 58 -7.53 8.18 -11.66
CA SER A 58 -8.98 8.21 -11.59
C SER A 58 -9.46 9.48 -12.23
N ALA A 59 -10.75 9.57 -12.45
CA ALA A 59 -11.32 10.75 -13.06
C ALA A 59 -11.13 11.98 -12.19
N ASP A 60 -10.89 11.75 -10.91
CA ASP A 60 -10.71 12.85 -9.97
C ASP A 60 -9.26 13.12 -9.68
N MET A 61 -8.44 12.96 -10.66
CA MET A 61 -7.01 13.14 -10.46
C MET A 61 -6.62 14.56 -10.12
N SER A 62 -7.53 15.48 -10.33
CA SER A 62 -7.22 16.85 -9.96
C SER A 62 -7.17 17.05 -8.46
N ARG A 63 -7.62 16.06 -7.71
CA ARG A 63 -7.61 16.20 -6.27
C ARG A 63 -6.21 16.00 -5.76
N GLU A 64 -5.95 16.60 -4.65
CA GLU A 64 -4.66 16.48 -4.06
C GLU A 64 -4.38 15.12 -3.51
N ASN A 65 -5.39 14.34 -3.29
CA ASN A 65 -5.20 13.05 -2.70
C ASN A 65 -4.88 12.03 -3.74
N ASN A 66 -3.96 12.33 -4.59
CA ASN A 66 -3.60 11.33 -5.53
C ASN A 66 -3.04 10.14 -4.78
N CYS A 67 -3.39 8.98 -5.21
CA CYS A 67 -2.93 7.76 -4.63
C CYS A 67 -1.59 7.39 -5.21
N GLY A 68 -0.75 6.84 -4.38
CA GLY A 68 0.53 6.38 -4.87
C GLY A 68 1.48 6.17 -3.71
N GLY A 69 2.50 5.36 -3.95
CA GLY A 69 3.51 5.12 -2.95
C GLY A 69 3.87 3.67 -2.85
N GLY A 70 4.45 3.28 -1.74
CA GLY A 70 4.89 1.92 -1.52
C GLY A 70 3.89 1.10 -0.74
N PRO A 71 4.35 -0.02 -0.16
CA PRO A 71 3.44 -0.90 0.58
C PRO A 71 2.69 -0.23 1.71
N ILE A 72 3.33 0.69 2.42
CA ILE A 72 2.65 1.36 3.52
C ILE A 72 1.43 2.10 3.02
N GLN A 73 1.59 2.88 1.96
CA GLN A 73 0.49 3.65 1.40
C GLN A 73 -0.56 2.74 0.80
N LEU A 74 -0.15 1.61 0.24
CA LEU A 74 -1.12 0.68 -0.32
C LEU A 74 -2.06 0.15 0.75
N VAL A 75 -1.51 -0.26 1.90
CA VAL A 75 -2.35 -0.76 2.99
C VAL A 75 -3.25 0.35 3.49
N MET A 76 -2.73 1.56 3.62
CA MET A 76 -3.54 2.69 4.07
C MET A 76 -4.70 2.94 3.11
N PHE A 77 -4.44 2.84 1.82
CA PHE A 77 -5.46 3.08 0.81
C PHE A 77 -6.54 1.99 0.85
N ILE A 78 -6.12 0.74 0.89
CA ILE A 78 -7.08 -0.37 0.82
C ILE A 78 -7.87 -0.51 2.11
N HIS A 79 -7.19 -0.46 3.25
CA HIS A 79 -7.84 -0.64 4.55
C HIS A 79 -8.38 0.66 5.13
N GLN A 80 -8.02 1.78 4.50
CA GLN A 80 -8.42 3.09 5.00
C GLN A 80 -8.03 3.25 6.46
N CYS A 81 -6.80 2.92 6.76
CA CYS A 81 -6.28 2.95 8.11
C CYS A 81 -5.19 3.99 8.23
N THR A 82 -4.72 4.20 9.46
CA THR A 82 -3.69 5.19 9.71
C THR A 82 -2.32 4.65 9.31
N PHE A 83 -1.36 5.56 9.27
CA PHE A 83 0.02 5.18 8.98
C PHE A 83 0.52 4.15 10.00
N ILE A 84 0.26 4.39 11.27
CA ILE A 84 0.69 3.47 12.32
C ILE A 84 0.07 2.09 12.14
N GLU A 85 -1.21 2.06 11.85
CA GLU A 85 -1.89 0.79 11.63
C GLU A 85 -1.32 0.05 10.44
N SER A 86 -1.00 0.79 9.39
CA SER A 86 -0.43 0.19 8.21
C SER A 86 0.93 -0.42 8.48
N VAL A 87 1.79 0.30 9.18
CA VAL A 87 3.12 -0.21 9.51
C VAL A 87 3.00 -1.45 10.38
N SER A 88 2.09 -1.42 11.35
CA SER A 88 1.84 -2.58 12.20
C SER A 88 1.45 -3.79 11.40
N TYR A 89 0.54 -3.59 10.46
CA TYR A 89 0.07 -4.68 9.63
C TYR A 89 1.24 -5.28 8.84
N LEU A 90 2.05 -4.43 8.24
CA LEU A 90 3.15 -4.89 7.41
C LEU A 90 4.25 -5.59 8.19
N LEU A 91 4.44 -5.18 9.43
CA LEU A 91 5.43 -5.83 10.29
C LEU A 91 4.88 -7.06 10.98
N GLY A 92 3.59 -7.33 10.82
CA GLY A 92 2.99 -8.50 11.47
C GLY A 92 2.74 -8.33 12.94
N ILE A 93 2.68 -7.10 13.41
CA ILE A 93 2.44 -6.84 14.82
C ILE A 93 0.95 -6.84 15.09
N LYS A 94 0.56 -7.56 16.11
CA LYS A 94 -0.85 -7.66 16.44
C LYS A 94 -1.17 -6.90 17.71
N GLY A 95 -2.45 -6.61 17.87
CA GLY A 95 -2.90 -6.06 19.12
C GLY A 95 -2.75 -4.56 19.27
N LEU A 96 -2.62 -3.88 18.19
CA LEU A 96 -2.55 -2.42 18.26
C LEU A 96 -3.91 -1.78 18.23
#